data_c17ef67243474bf80a0b3a37dc389c1f
#
_entry.id   c17ef67243474bf80a0b3a37dc389c1f
#
_cell.length_a   1.000
_cell.length_b   1.000
_cell.length_c   1.000
_cell.angle_alpha   90.00
_cell.angle_beta   90.00
_cell.angle_gamma   90.00
#
_symmetry.space_group_name_H-M   'P 1'
#
loop_
_entity.id
_entity.type
_entity.pdbx_description
1 polymer ?
#
loop_
_entity_poly.entity_id
_entity_poly.type
_entity_poly.pdbx_seq_one_letter_code
_entity_poly.pdbx_strand_id
1 'polypeptide(L)'
;MRKILLTTIILTIYCNVIISSRPIDRIVISCIAPEPNDSVTVFSFDNKFNVKKAIKQSVSVDSVDFVKERIMGLEQNSDLDFSNLKVSYKIMLIRNNQIEATVFGGEEGLTIPPFAYCPDPTLQDYAFSFSDFENKKVEHLSDLQNMKFRNARISCIPSDIFFSSDISPEEFEYTCDDLKKVEYLNARSIETLLKSLNSYVPSNKNVLFDTRCQITLFAENGISFSIFLNEGRKYLLLDNFLYEASDSLDRLDICE
;
A
#
# COMPACT_ATOMS: atom_id res chain seq x y z
N MET A 1 23.13 25.70 17.76
CA MET A 1 23.57 25.04 16.51
C MET A 1 24.37 23.74 16.71
N ARG A 2 25.50 23.69 17.44
CA ARG A 2 26.28 22.44 17.61
C ARG A 2 25.51 21.24 18.21
N LYS A 3 24.59 21.44 19.16
CA LYS A 3 23.82 20.34 19.75
C LYS A 3 22.80 19.73 18.78
N ILE A 4 22.18 20.55 17.94
CA ILE A 4 21.21 20.09 16.93
C ILE A 4 21.94 19.28 15.86
N LEU A 5 23.09 19.74 15.40
CA LEU A 5 23.90 19.04 14.41
C LEU A 5 24.37 17.65 14.90
N LEU A 6 24.78 17.56 16.18
CA LEU A 6 25.22 16.30 16.77
C LEU A 6 24.06 15.29 16.89
N THR A 7 22.86 15.76 17.28
CA THR A 7 21.67 14.91 17.41
C THR A 7 21.23 14.39 16.04
N THR A 8 21.29 15.24 15.00
CA THR A 8 20.94 14.86 13.62
C THR A 8 21.91 13.79 13.08
N ILE A 9 23.21 13.98 13.27
CA ILE A 9 24.23 13.01 12.85
C ILE A 9 24.06 11.67 13.57
N ILE A 10 23.79 11.68 14.87
CA ILE A 10 23.58 10.44 15.66
C ILE A 10 22.31 9.72 15.16
N LEU A 11 21.22 10.44 14.86
CA LEU A 11 19.98 9.84 14.39
C LEU A 11 20.14 9.23 12.98
N THR A 12 20.85 9.92 12.08
CA THR A 12 21.14 9.43 10.71
C THR A 12 22.00 8.16 10.77
N ILE A 13 23.04 8.14 11.61
CA ILE A 13 23.86 6.95 11.83
C ILE A 13 23.02 5.82 12.42
N TYR A 14 22.10 6.14 13.34
CA TYR A 14 21.24 5.15 13.98
C TYR A 14 20.26 4.48 13.00
N CYS A 15 19.62 5.26 12.11
CA CYS A 15 18.75 4.71 11.06
C CYS A 15 19.54 3.81 10.08
N ASN A 16 20.70 4.27 9.61
CA ASN A 16 21.55 3.47 8.72
C ASN A 16 22.07 2.19 9.38
N VAL A 17 22.44 2.22 10.66
CA VAL A 17 22.86 1.05 11.42
C VAL A 17 21.71 0.06 11.61
N ILE A 18 20.48 0.53 11.86
CA ILE A 18 19.31 -0.35 12.02
C ILE A 18 19.02 -1.09 10.72
N ILE A 19 19.02 -0.39 9.58
CA ILE A 19 18.74 -1.00 8.27
C ILE A 19 19.86 -1.98 7.88
N SER A 20 21.13 -1.66 8.19
CA SER A 20 22.28 -2.50 7.81
C SER A 20 22.44 -3.76 8.65
N SER A 21 22.09 -3.71 9.93
CA SER A 21 22.41 -4.79 10.88
C SER A 21 21.34 -5.87 11.01
N ARG A 22 20.13 -5.64 10.48
CA ARG A 22 19.00 -6.54 10.63
C ARG A 22 18.57 -7.17 9.30
N PRO A 23 18.29 -8.48 9.27
CA PRO A 23 17.78 -9.11 8.05
C PRO A 23 16.40 -8.53 7.71
N ILE A 24 16.20 -8.13 6.47
CA ILE A 24 14.90 -7.77 5.90
C ILE A 24 14.37 -9.01 5.20
N ASP A 25 13.12 -9.38 5.47
CA ASP A 25 12.51 -10.59 4.93
C ASP A 25 11.94 -10.34 3.52
N ARG A 26 11.41 -9.13 3.30
CA ARG A 26 10.79 -8.75 2.04
C ARG A 26 10.74 -7.24 1.86
N ILE A 27 10.54 -6.83 0.63
CA ILE A 27 10.24 -5.45 0.24
C ILE A 27 8.88 -5.38 -0.42
N VAL A 28 8.16 -4.29 -0.19
CA VAL A 28 6.92 -3.96 -0.90
C VAL A 28 7.10 -2.61 -1.56
N ILE A 29 6.88 -2.57 -2.86
CA ILE A 29 7.03 -1.36 -3.68
C ILE A 29 5.65 -0.98 -4.19
N SER A 30 5.26 0.27 -3.96
CA SER A 30 4.04 0.87 -4.50
C SER A 30 4.42 2.05 -5.38
N CYS A 31 3.93 2.09 -6.61
CA CYS A 31 4.16 3.19 -7.54
C CYS A 31 2.84 3.84 -7.93
N ILE A 32 2.87 5.16 -8.13
CA ILE A 32 1.74 5.94 -8.63
C ILE A 32 2.09 6.43 -10.03
N ALA A 33 1.16 6.25 -11.00
CA ALA A 33 1.34 6.83 -12.33
C ALA A 33 1.41 8.36 -12.22
N PRO A 34 2.44 9.00 -12.79
CA PRO A 34 2.55 10.45 -12.75
C PRO A 34 1.39 11.07 -13.55
N GLU A 35 0.61 11.93 -12.91
CA GLU A 35 -0.41 12.74 -13.56
C GLU A 35 0.06 14.21 -13.57
N PRO A 36 -0.11 14.94 -14.69
CA PRO A 36 0.50 16.26 -14.87
C PRO A 36 0.09 17.32 -13.85
N ASN A 37 -1.09 17.15 -13.21
CA ASN A 37 -1.69 18.14 -12.32
C ASN A 37 -1.85 17.66 -10.86
N ASP A 38 -1.44 16.46 -10.53
CA ASP A 38 -1.63 15.90 -9.19
C ASP A 38 -0.30 15.83 -8.44
N SER A 39 -0.14 16.66 -7.41
CA SER A 39 1.01 16.58 -6.52
C SER A 39 0.69 15.62 -5.38
N VAL A 40 1.35 14.46 -5.39
CA VAL A 40 1.28 13.50 -4.30
C VAL A 40 2.44 13.76 -3.36
N THR A 41 2.15 13.94 -2.08
CA THR A 41 3.17 14.09 -1.03
C THR A 41 3.20 12.83 -0.15
N VAL A 42 4.21 12.73 0.71
CA VAL A 42 4.33 11.63 1.70
C VAL A 42 3.03 11.40 2.46
N PHE A 43 2.38 12.49 2.91
CA PHE A 43 1.15 12.40 3.71
C PHE A 43 -0.11 12.04 2.91
N SER A 44 -0.09 12.22 1.60
CA SER A 44 -1.23 11.94 0.73
C SER A 44 -1.07 10.67 -0.12
N PHE A 45 0.11 10.03 -0.11
CA PHE A 45 0.42 8.92 -0.98
C PHE A 45 -0.59 7.76 -0.85
N ASP A 46 -0.85 7.34 0.38
CA ASP A 46 -1.73 6.19 0.64
C ASP A 46 -3.21 6.52 0.42
N ASN A 47 -3.59 7.80 0.50
CA ASN A 47 -4.97 8.29 0.38
C ASN A 47 -5.32 8.83 -1.01
N LYS A 48 -4.47 8.65 -2.02
CA LYS A 48 -4.74 9.04 -3.40
C LYS A 48 -5.43 7.91 -4.17
N PHE A 49 -6.76 7.83 -4.04
CA PHE A 49 -7.57 6.74 -4.60
C PHE A 49 -7.90 6.90 -6.08
N ASN A 50 -7.83 8.11 -6.62
CA ASN A 50 -8.10 8.42 -8.02
C ASN A 50 -6.87 8.29 -8.94
N VAL A 51 -5.74 7.89 -8.40
CA VAL A 51 -4.48 7.71 -9.14
C VAL A 51 -4.20 6.22 -9.33
N LYS A 52 -3.74 5.83 -10.51
CA LYS A 52 -3.34 4.44 -10.75
C LYS A 52 -2.13 4.09 -9.90
N LYS A 53 -2.23 3.05 -9.10
CA LYS A 53 -1.13 2.46 -8.33
C LYS A 53 -0.78 1.09 -8.87
N ALA A 54 0.49 0.75 -8.87
CA ALA A 54 1.00 -0.61 -9.05
C ALA A 54 1.74 -1.02 -7.78
N ILE A 55 1.51 -2.26 -7.33
CA ILE A 55 2.11 -2.79 -6.09
C ILE A 55 2.82 -4.10 -6.43
N LYS A 56 4.04 -4.26 -5.93
CA LYS A 56 4.83 -5.49 -6.05
C LYS A 56 5.47 -5.83 -4.71
N GLN A 57 5.35 -7.09 -4.32
CA GLN A 57 6.12 -7.67 -3.24
C GLN A 57 7.30 -8.46 -3.81
N SER A 58 8.48 -8.37 -3.21
CA SER A 58 9.62 -9.22 -3.50
C SER A 58 10.22 -9.79 -2.20
N VAL A 59 10.42 -11.10 -2.21
CA VAL A 59 11.14 -11.85 -1.16
C VAL A 59 12.52 -12.32 -1.65
N SER A 60 12.89 -11.98 -2.89
CA SER A 60 14.20 -12.31 -3.45
C SER A 60 15.30 -11.60 -2.67
N VAL A 61 16.30 -12.35 -2.25
CA VAL A 61 17.48 -11.81 -1.53
C VAL A 61 18.17 -10.73 -2.37
N ASP A 62 18.34 -10.97 -3.66
CA ASP A 62 19.00 -10.01 -4.58
C ASP A 62 18.23 -8.67 -4.62
N SER A 63 16.90 -8.72 -4.68
CA SER A 63 16.04 -7.52 -4.67
C SER A 63 16.12 -6.77 -3.35
N VAL A 64 16.10 -7.50 -2.24
CA VAL A 64 16.20 -6.93 -0.89
C VAL A 64 17.56 -6.29 -0.68
N ASP A 65 18.64 -6.98 -1.04
CA ASP A 65 20.01 -6.49 -0.88
C ASP A 65 20.26 -5.28 -1.79
N PHE A 66 19.81 -5.31 -3.04
CA PHE A 66 19.87 -4.17 -3.95
C PHE A 66 19.24 -2.92 -3.33
N VAL A 67 17.99 -3.02 -2.86
CA VAL A 67 17.28 -1.88 -2.26
C VAL A 67 17.97 -1.38 -1.00
N LYS A 68 18.44 -2.30 -0.13
CA LYS A 68 19.20 -1.94 1.08
C LYS A 68 20.48 -1.17 0.75
N GLU A 69 21.28 -1.65 -0.21
CA GLU A 69 22.53 -0.99 -0.63
C GLU A 69 22.25 0.42 -1.15
N ARG A 70 21.21 0.58 -1.97
CA ARG A 70 20.83 1.91 -2.47
C ARG A 70 20.41 2.85 -1.34
N ILE A 71 19.57 2.39 -0.41
CA ILE A 71 19.12 3.21 0.73
C ILE A 71 20.30 3.60 1.64
N MET A 72 21.25 2.69 1.89
CA MET A 72 22.44 3.00 2.70
C MET A 72 23.38 3.99 2.03
N GLY A 73 23.38 4.06 0.70
CA GLY A 73 24.19 4.99 -0.07
C GLY A 73 23.55 6.36 -0.30
N LEU A 74 22.34 6.63 0.23
CA LEU A 74 21.66 7.90 0.02
C LEU A 74 22.40 9.09 0.67
N GLU A 75 22.55 10.17 -0.08
CA GLU A 75 23.11 11.43 0.40
C GLU A 75 21.99 12.32 0.95
N GLN A 76 22.11 12.69 2.21
CA GLN A 76 21.13 13.57 2.85
C GLN A 76 21.18 14.98 2.23
N ASN A 77 20.02 15.54 1.92
CA ASN A 77 19.87 16.89 1.41
C ASN A 77 19.04 17.73 2.39
N SER A 78 19.72 18.62 3.12
CA SER A 78 19.10 19.50 4.11
C SER A 78 18.28 20.65 3.51
N ASP A 79 18.41 20.89 2.21
CA ASP A 79 17.68 21.96 1.50
C ASP A 79 16.28 21.50 1.06
N LEU A 80 16.01 20.20 1.12
CA LEU A 80 14.71 19.63 0.81
C LEU A 80 13.84 19.51 2.08
N ASP A 81 12.61 19.97 1.95
CA ASP A 81 11.58 19.75 2.98
C ASP A 81 10.84 18.44 2.66
N PHE A 82 11.06 17.40 3.47
CA PHE A 82 10.44 16.10 3.26
C PHE A 82 8.90 16.14 3.24
N SER A 83 8.29 17.10 3.94
CA SER A 83 6.83 17.22 4.05
C SER A 83 6.16 17.70 2.75
N ASN A 84 6.90 18.44 1.94
CA ASN A 84 6.45 19.01 0.66
C ASN A 84 7.01 18.26 -0.55
N LEU A 85 7.84 17.24 -0.33
CA LEU A 85 8.44 16.47 -1.41
C LEU A 85 7.36 15.76 -2.23
N LYS A 86 7.41 15.94 -3.56
CA LYS A 86 6.56 15.20 -4.49
C LYS A 86 7.09 13.79 -4.64
N VAL A 87 6.23 12.82 -4.37
CA VAL A 87 6.59 11.41 -4.38
C VAL A 87 5.72 10.64 -5.37
N SER A 88 6.32 9.69 -6.05
CA SER A 88 5.67 8.83 -7.05
C SER A 88 5.82 7.34 -6.75
N TYR A 89 6.66 7.00 -5.77
CA TYR A 89 6.78 5.62 -5.30
C TYR A 89 7.04 5.55 -3.79
N LYS A 90 6.69 4.40 -3.20
CA LYS A 90 6.93 4.03 -1.80
C LYS A 90 7.56 2.65 -1.76
N ILE A 91 8.61 2.46 -0.95
CA ILE A 91 9.24 1.17 -0.69
C ILE A 91 9.16 0.91 0.82
N MET A 92 8.51 -0.18 1.21
CA MET A 92 8.49 -0.65 2.60
C MET A 92 9.47 -1.80 2.75
N LEU A 93 10.34 -1.70 3.75
CA LEU A 93 11.22 -2.77 4.21
C LEU A 93 10.53 -3.50 5.36
N ILE A 94 10.26 -4.79 5.20
CA ILE A 94 9.48 -5.57 6.17
C ILE A 94 10.34 -6.69 6.75
N ARG A 95 10.22 -6.86 8.07
CA ARG A 95 10.82 -7.92 8.84
C ARG A 95 9.82 -8.45 9.87
N ASN A 96 9.63 -9.77 9.94
CA ASN A 96 8.71 -10.41 10.89
C ASN A 96 7.30 -9.77 10.85
N ASN A 97 6.79 -9.49 9.65
CA ASN A 97 5.51 -8.81 9.41
C ASN A 97 5.40 -7.40 10.04
N GLN A 98 6.51 -6.74 10.31
CA GLN A 98 6.57 -5.35 10.78
C GLN A 98 7.33 -4.48 9.79
N ILE A 99 6.86 -3.25 9.58
CA ILE A 99 7.54 -2.27 8.75
C ILE A 99 8.72 -1.73 9.55
N GLU A 100 9.95 -2.00 9.08
CA GLU A 100 11.18 -1.49 9.67
C GLU A 100 11.53 -0.10 9.15
N ALA A 101 11.25 0.16 7.87
CA ALA A 101 11.45 1.47 7.28
C ALA A 101 10.54 1.65 6.06
N THR A 102 10.18 2.91 5.80
CA THR A 102 9.45 3.32 4.61
C THR A 102 10.24 4.42 3.91
N VAL A 103 10.51 4.21 2.63
CA VAL A 103 11.15 5.18 1.74
C VAL A 103 10.10 5.69 0.77
N PHE A 104 9.94 7.00 0.67
CA PHE A 104 9.16 7.62 -0.39
C PHE A 104 10.10 8.31 -1.36
N GLY A 105 9.82 8.26 -2.65
CA GLY A 105 10.68 8.88 -3.64
C GLY A 105 9.93 9.42 -4.84
N GLY A 106 10.60 10.34 -5.54
CA GLY A 106 10.16 10.98 -6.76
C GLY A 106 11.33 11.65 -7.47
N GLU A 107 11.03 12.43 -8.50
CA GLU A 107 12.05 13.10 -9.32
C GLU A 107 12.88 14.14 -8.52
N GLU A 108 12.27 14.80 -7.53
CA GLU A 108 12.90 15.87 -6.76
C GLU A 108 13.81 15.33 -5.65
N GLY A 109 13.59 14.11 -5.18
CA GLY A 109 14.35 13.50 -4.10
C GLY A 109 13.65 12.31 -3.46
N LEU A 110 14.25 11.83 -2.37
CA LEU A 110 13.71 10.77 -1.54
C LEU A 110 13.53 11.24 -0.09
N THR A 111 12.70 10.53 0.65
CA THR A 111 12.60 10.74 2.09
C THR A 111 12.42 9.42 2.84
N ILE A 112 13.11 9.34 3.95
CA ILE A 112 12.84 8.42 5.05
C ILE A 112 12.49 9.33 6.22
N PRO A 113 11.21 9.57 6.48
CA PRO A 113 10.83 10.61 7.44
C PRO A 113 11.56 10.49 8.77
N PRO A 114 12.08 11.58 9.35
CA PRO A 114 11.90 12.98 8.95
C PRO A 114 13.02 13.56 8.07
N PHE A 115 13.79 12.76 7.37
CA PHE A 115 14.96 13.21 6.59
C PHE A 115 14.67 13.17 5.09
N ALA A 116 15.19 14.17 4.36
CA ALA A 116 15.18 14.19 2.91
C ALA A 116 16.59 13.89 2.35
N TYR A 117 16.62 13.30 1.15
CA TYR A 117 17.84 12.84 0.46
C TYR A 117 17.82 13.26 -0.99
N CYS A 118 18.98 13.30 -1.61
CA CYS A 118 19.10 13.49 -3.05
C CYS A 118 18.33 12.40 -3.83
N PRO A 119 17.82 12.71 -5.04
CA PRO A 119 17.14 11.71 -5.86
C PRO A 119 18.11 10.58 -6.26
N ASP A 120 17.58 9.35 -6.31
CA ASP A 120 18.28 8.18 -6.81
C ASP A 120 17.56 7.62 -8.05
N PRO A 121 17.98 7.98 -9.27
CA PRO A 121 17.35 7.52 -10.50
C PRO A 121 17.35 5.99 -10.63
N THR A 122 18.39 5.31 -10.15
CA THR A 122 18.49 3.85 -10.23
C THR A 122 17.44 3.17 -9.35
N LEU A 123 17.21 3.69 -8.14
CA LEU A 123 16.16 3.18 -7.26
C LEU A 123 14.77 3.49 -7.82
N GLN A 124 14.60 4.67 -8.43
CA GLN A 124 13.37 5.04 -9.12
C GLN A 124 13.07 4.11 -10.30
N ASP A 125 14.04 3.88 -11.20
CA ASP A 125 13.90 2.98 -12.32
C ASP A 125 13.56 1.55 -11.86
N TYR A 126 14.22 1.08 -10.81
CA TYR A 126 13.89 -0.20 -10.19
C TYR A 126 12.46 -0.24 -9.66
N ALA A 127 12.04 0.82 -8.95
CA ALA A 127 10.69 0.90 -8.38
C ALA A 127 9.62 0.88 -9.49
N PHE A 128 9.86 1.48 -10.65
CA PHE A 128 8.92 1.50 -11.78
C PHE A 128 9.04 0.31 -12.72
N SER A 129 10.11 -0.49 -12.66
CA SER A 129 10.37 -1.59 -13.61
C SER A 129 9.28 -2.64 -13.71
N PHE A 130 8.43 -2.77 -12.71
CA PHE A 130 7.32 -3.74 -12.70
C PHE A 130 5.95 -3.08 -12.91
N SER A 131 5.88 -1.75 -12.94
CA SER A 131 4.62 -1.03 -13.05
C SER A 131 4.17 -1.00 -14.51
N ASP A 132 3.08 -1.72 -14.79
CA ASP A 132 2.35 -1.64 -16.05
C ASP A 132 1.03 -0.92 -15.78
N PHE A 133 1.06 0.40 -15.86
CA PHE A 133 -0.13 1.22 -15.62
C PHE A 133 -1.16 1.12 -16.76
N GLU A 134 -0.80 0.56 -17.92
CA GLU A 134 -1.68 0.46 -19.07
C GLU A 134 -2.52 -0.83 -19.07
N ASN A 135 -2.03 -1.92 -18.45
CA ASN A 135 -2.64 -3.26 -18.53
C ASN A 135 -3.56 -3.63 -17.36
N LYS A 136 -4.05 -2.68 -16.57
CA LYS A 136 -5.04 -2.99 -15.53
C LYS A 136 -6.36 -3.43 -16.17
N LYS A 137 -6.71 -4.71 -16.00
CA LYS A 137 -7.89 -5.35 -16.62
C LYS A 137 -9.21 -5.06 -15.92
N VAL A 138 -9.19 -4.53 -14.70
CA VAL A 138 -10.40 -4.24 -13.92
C VAL A 138 -10.40 -2.76 -13.54
N GLU A 139 -11.25 -1.99 -14.22
CA GLU A 139 -11.43 -0.55 -13.94
C GLU A 139 -12.66 -0.28 -13.08
N HIS A 140 -13.61 -1.24 -13.04
CA HIS A 140 -14.85 -1.10 -12.30
C HIS A 140 -15.24 -2.40 -11.58
N LEU A 141 -15.98 -2.28 -10.48
CA LEU A 141 -16.53 -3.44 -9.75
C LEU A 141 -17.40 -4.32 -10.66
N SER A 142 -18.11 -3.73 -11.62
CA SER A 142 -18.93 -4.45 -12.61
C SER A 142 -18.13 -5.44 -13.46
N ASP A 143 -16.83 -5.20 -13.67
CA ASP A 143 -16.00 -6.07 -14.49
C ASP A 143 -15.76 -7.42 -13.80
N LEU A 144 -15.72 -7.42 -12.47
CA LEU A 144 -15.56 -8.65 -11.67
C LEU A 144 -16.73 -9.62 -11.87
N GLN A 145 -17.93 -9.12 -12.19
CA GLN A 145 -19.12 -9.97 -12.37
C GLN A 145 -19.06 -10.86 -13.59
N ASN A 146 -18.32 -10.41 -14.60
CA ASN A 146 -18.14 -11.16 -15.85
C ASN A 146 -16.98 -12.16 -15.77
N MET A 147 -16.28 -12.22 -14.64
CA MET A 147 -15.14 -13.10 -14.43
C MET A 147 -15.54 -14.37 -13.68
N LYS A 148 -14.85 -15.47 -13.96
CA LYS A 148 -15.00 -16.73 -13.22
C LYS A 148 -13.89 -16.83 -12.18
N PHE A 149 -14.30 -17.10 -10.93
CA PHE A 149 -13.41 -17.26 -9.79
C PHE A 149 -13.42 -18.70 -9.29
N ARG A 150 -12.23 -19.24 -8.99
CA ARG A 150 -12.06 -20.58 -8.40
C ARG A 150 -12.37 -20.57 -6.91
N ASN A 151 -11.84 -19.58 -6.21
CA ASN A 151 -12.03 -19.38 -4.77
C ASN A 151 -11.85 -17.90 -4.43
N ALA A 152 -12.19 -17.55 -3.21
CA ALA A 152 -11.89 -16.26 -2.62
C ALA A 152 -11.41 -16.46 -1.18
N ARG A 153 -10.55 -15.54 -0.72
CA ARG A 153 -10.09 -15.46 0.66
C ARG A 153 -10.56 -14.13 1.23
N ILE A 154 -11.21 -14.19 2.38
CA ILE A 154 -11.53 -13.01 3.18
C ILE A 154 -10.60 -12.99 4.38
N SER A 155 -9.97 -11.86 4.63
CA SER A 155 -9.10 -11.64 5.78
C SER A 155 -9.56 -10.38 6.49
N CYS A 156 -10.00 -10.48 7.75
CA CYS A 156 -10.50 -9.33 8.50
C CYS A 156 -9.81 -9.22 9.86
N ILE A 157 -9.59 -8.00 10.30
CA ILE A 157 -9.22 -7.70 11.69
C ILE A 157 -10.50 -7.52 12.47
N PRO A 158 -10.68 -8.24 13.60
CA PRO A 158 -11.84 -8.10 14.46
C PRO A 158 -12.07 -6.66 14.92
N SER A 159 -13.35 -6.26 15.06
CA SER A 159 -13.72 -4.89 15.42
C SER A 159 -13.35 -4.48 16.85
N ASP A 160 -13.04 -5.44 17.71
CA ASP A 160 -12.56 -5.21 19.09
C ASP A 160 -11.06 -4.90 19.18
N ILE A 161 -10.33 -4.98 18.06
CA ILE A 161 -8.91 -4.62 17.99
C ILE A 161 -8.79 -3.17 17.53
N PHE A 162 -8.20 -2.33 18.39
CA PHE A 162 -7.96 -0.93 18.13
C PHE A 162 -6.50 -0.65 17.79
N PHE A 163 -6.28 0.23 16.83
CA PHE A 163 -4.95 0.71 16.45
C PHE A 163 -4.82 2.19 16.80
N SER A 164 -3.60 2.64 16.97
CA SER A 164 -3.29 4.05 17.24
C SER A 164 -3.35 4.94 15.99
N SER A 165 -3.38 4.32 14.80
CA SER A 165 -3.45 4.98 13.49
C SER A 165 -4.26 4.14 12.52
N ASP A 166 -4.79 4.79 11.48
CA ASP A 166 -5.45 4.10 10.37
C ASP A 166 -4.46 3.15 9.67
N ILE A 167 -4.96 2.00 9.22
CA ILE A 167 -4.19 0.99 8.51
C ILE A 167 -4.40 1.17 7.01
N SER A 168 -3.35 1.45 6.26
CA SER A 168 -3.43 1.51 4.79
C SER A 168 -3.68 0.12 4.19
N PRO A 169 -4.21 0.01 2.94
CA PRO A 169 -4.35 -1.26 2.25
C PRO A 169 -3.04 -2.07 2.18
N GLU A 170 -1.93 -1.41 1.92
CA GLU A 170 -0.62 -2.04 1.86
C GLU A 170 -0.18 -2.57 3.22
N GLU A 171 -0.33 -1.78 4.28
CA GLU A 171 -0.03 -2.22 5.64
C GLU A 171 -0.90 -3.40 6.04
N PHE A 172 -2.20 -3.34 5.73
CA PHE A 172 -3.11 -4.45 6.00
C PHE A 172 -2.66 -5.71 5.27
N GLU A 173 -2.30 -5.63 4.00
CA GLU A 173 -1.96 -6.80 3.19
C GLU A 173 -0.71 -7.51 3.70
N TYR A 174 0.33 -6.76 4.09
CA TYR A 174 1.67 -7.31 4.37
C TYR A 174 2.07 -7.32 5.84
N THR A 175 1.27 -6.72 6.69
CA THR A 175 1.44 -6.73 8.15
C THR A 175 0.18 -7.29 8.81
N CYS A 176 0.06 -7.26 10.11
CA CYS A 176 -1.13 -7.66 10.87
C CYS A 176 -1.59 -9.12 10.69
N ASP A 177 -0.77 -10.02 10.11
CA ASP A 177 -1.19 -11.41 9.82
C ASP A 177 -1.65 -12.17 11.08
N ASP A 178 -1.01 -11.92 12.21
CA ASP A 178 -1.34 -12.56 13.49
C ASP A 178 -2.71 -12.10 14.06
N LEU A 179 -3.24 -10.98 13.55
CA LEU A 179 -4.49 -10.37 14.01
C LEU A 179 -5.67 -10.71 13.11
N LYS A 180 -5.41 -11.22 11.90
CA LYS A 180 -6.45 -11.48 10.89
C LYS A 180 -7.18 -12.80 11.16
N LYS A 181 -8.50 -12.76 11.12
CA LYS A 181 -9.31 -13.96 10.88
C LYS A 181 -9.40 -14.18 9.37
N VAL A 182 -9.18 -15.42 8.94
CA VAL A 182 -9.18 -15.79 7.51
C VAL A 182 -10.28 -16.80 7.24
N GLU A 183 -11.09 -16.51 6.22
CA GLU A 183 -12.13 -17.40 5.70
C GLU A 183 -11.93 -17.63 4.20
N TYR A 184 -12.22 -18.86 3.73
CA TYR A 184 -12.21 -19.22 2.32
C TYR A 184 -13.63 -19.46 1.82
N LEU A 185 -14.00 -18.78 0.73
CA LEU A 185 -15.31 -18.89 0.13
C LEU A 185 -15.33 -19.93 -1.00
N ASN A 186 -16.39 -20.71 -1.06
CA ASN A 186 -16.71 -21.56 -2.20
C ASN A 186 -17.38 -20.77 -3.35
N ALA A 187 -17.53 -21.39 -4.51
CA ALA A 187 -18.10 -20.74 -5.69
C ALA A 187 -19.47 -20.08 -5.46
N ARG A 188 -20.38 -20.76 -4.72
CA ARG A 188 -21.72 -20.22 -4.42
C ARG A 188 -21.66 -18.97 -3.53
N SER A 189 -20.79 -19.00 -2.53
CA SER A 189 -20.57 -17.84 -1.65
C SER A 189 -19.93 -16.67 -2.39
N ILE A 190 -19.05 -16.95 -3.37
CA ILE A 190 -18.46 -15.92 -4.25
C ILE A 190 -19.54 -15.24 -5.11
N GLU A 191 -20.48 -16.00 -5.68
CA GLU A 191 -21.58 -15.40 -6.45
C GLU A 191 -22.45 -14.47 -5.59
N THR A 192 -22.72 -14.87 -4.35
CA THR A 192 -23.44 -14.02 -3.39
C THR A 192 -22.66 -12.77 -3.06
N LEU A 193 -21.37 -12.89 -2.78
CA LEU A 193 -20.47 -11.77 -2.54
C LEU A 193 -20.45 -10.79 -3.71
N LEU A 194 -20.25 -11.28 -4.93
CA LEU A 194 -20.22 -10.43 -6.13
C LEU A 194 -21.54 -9.68 -6.34
N LYS A 195 -22.68 -10.30 -6.02
CA LYS A 195 -23.98 -9.62 -6.06
C LYS A 195 -24.08 -8.50 -5.03
N SER A 196 -23.56 -8.73 -3.83
CA SER A 196 -23.56 -7.71 -2.76
C SER A 196 -22.64 -6.54 -3.09
N LEU A 197 -21.57 -6.74 -3.88
CA LEU A 197 -20.70 -5.66 -4.35
C LEU A 197 -21.42 -4.66 -5.28
N ASN A 198 -22.56 -5.03 -5.87
CA ASN A 198 -23.36 -4.13 -6.73
C ASN A 198 -23.98 -2.95 -5.99
N SER A 199 -24.11 -3.04 -4.70
CA SER A 199 -24.61 -1.95 -3.86
C SER A 199 -23.59 -0.82 -3.68
N TYR A 200 -22.34 -1.04 -4.07
CA TYR A 200 -21.29 -0.04 -3.98
C TYR A 200 -21.20 0.76 -5.28
N VAL A 201 -21.28 2.07 -5.15
CA VAL A 201 -21.20 3.02 -6.27
C VAL A 201 -19.89 3.81 -6.22
N PRO A 202 -19.31 4.20 -7.37
CA PRO A 202 -18.09 5.01 -7.41
C PRO A 202 -18.21 6.28 -6.58
N SER A 203 -17.18 6.59 -5.81
CA SER A 203 -17.14 7.76 -4.93
C SER A 203 -15.88 8.59 -5.19
N ASN A 204 -16.06 9.91 -5.32
CA ASN A 204 -14.95 10.87 -5.43
C ASN A 204 -14.62 11.54 -4.08
N LYS A 205 -15.12 10.99 -2.98
CA LYS A 205 -14.86 11.53 -1.64
C LYS A 205 -13.41 11.30 -1.24
N ASN A 206 -12.82 12.29 -0.62
CA ASN A 206 -11.55 12.10 0.07
C ASN A 206 -11.85 11.62 1.50
N VAL A 207 -11.56 10.35 1.77
CA VAL A 207 -11.82 9.73 3.08
C VAL A 207 -10.52 9.15 3.64
N LEU A 208 -10.36 9.20 4.94
CA LEU A 208 -9.37 8.37 5.62
C LEU A 208 -9.87 6.93 5.55
N PHE A 209 -9.05 6.05 4.98
CA PHE A 209 -9.40 4.67 4.73
C PHE A 209 -8.66 3.75 5.71
N ASP A 210 -9.30 3.50 6.87
CA ASP A 210 -8.80 2.51 7.83
C ASP A 210 -9.22 1.11 7.36
N THR A 211 -8.29 0.36 6.79
CA THR A 211 -8.53 -0.97 6.24
C THR A 211 -8.76 -1.98 7.35
N ARG A 212 -9.93 -2.61 7.35
CA ARG A 212 -10.29 -3.64 8.32
C ARG A 212 -10.53 -5.01 7.70
N CYS A 213 -10.75 -5.07 6.40
CA CYS A 213 -10.98 -6.32 5.71
C CYS A 213 -10.40 -6.27 4.30
N GLN A 214 -9.88 -7.42 3.85
CA GLN A 214 -9.44 -7.67 2.49
C GLN A 214 -10.18 -8.89 1.95
N ILE A 215 -10.71 -8.76 0.74
CA ILE A 215 -11.25 -9.86 -0.06
C ILE A 215 -10.28 -10.08 -1.22
N THR A 216 -9.69 -11.26 -1.29
CA THR A 216 -8.86 -11.66 -2.44
C THR A 216 -9.63 -12.65 -3.29
N LEU A 217 -9.96 -12.27 -4.51
CA LEU A 217 -10.65 -13.11 -5.50
C LEU A 217 -9.60 -13.77 -6.43
N PHE A 218 -9.61 -15.09 -6.55
CA PHE A 218 -8.69 -15.85 -7.41
C PHE A 218 -9.41 -16.32 -8.66
N ALA A 219 -9.15 -15.68 -9.80
CA ALA A 219 -9.76 -16.02 -11.07
C ALA A 219 -9.21 -17.33 -11.66
N GLU A 220 -10.00 -17.97 -12.52
CA GLU A 220 -9.61 -19.22 -13.21
C GLU A 220 -8.36 -19.06 -14.10
N ASN A 221 -8.12 -17.86 -14.62
CA ASN A 221 -6.96 -17.53 -15.44
C ASN A 221 -5.68 -17.27 -14.63
N GLY A 222 -5.70 -17.45 -13.30
CA GLY A 222 -4.55 -17.25 -12.42
C GLY A 222 -4.33 -15.83 -11.92
N ILE A 223 -5.16 -14.87 -12.32
CA ILE A 223 -5.10 -13.48 -11.82
C ILE A 223 -5.82 -13.42 -10.47
N SER A 224 -5.34 -12.58 -9.56
CA SER A 224 -6.02 -12.27 -8.30
C SER A 224 -6.36 -10.80 -8.21
N PHE A 225 -7.47 -10.49 -7.54
CA PHE A 225 -7.96 -9.14 -7.28
C PHE A 225 -8.13 -8.94 -5.79
N SER A 226 -7.59 -7.85 -5.26
CA SER A 226 -7.75 -7.47 -3.86
C SER A 226 -8.74 -6.32 -3.74
N ILE A 227 -9.75 -6.53 -2.92
CA ILE A 227 -10.75 -5.54 -2.54
C ILE A 227 -10.56 -5.26 -1.06
N PHE A 228 -10.39 -4.00 -0.70
CA PHE A 228 -10.24 -3.59 0.69
C PHE A 228 -11.52 -2.91 1.17
N LEU A 229 -11.86 -3.14 2.43
CA LEU A 229 -13.03 -2.56 3.09
C LEU A 229 -12.57 -1.82 4.34
N ASN A 230 -13.14 -0.64 4.54
CA ASN A 230 -12.89 0.13 5.75
C ASN A 230 -13.70 -0.39 6.95
N GLU A 231 -13.41 0.16 8.12
CA GLU A 231 -14.23 -0.03 9.31
C GLU A 231 -15.70 0.33 9.01
N GLY A 232 -16.62 -0.54 9.47
CA GLY A 232 -18.05 -0.40 9.18
C GLY A 232 -18.45 -0.64 7.73
N ARG A 233 -17.52 -1.04 6.85
CA ARG A 233 -17.77 -1.52 5.48
C ARG A 233 -18.56 -0.55 4.61
N LYS A 234 -18.48 0.74 4.93
CA LYS A 234 -19.16 1.80 4.17
C LYS A 234 -18.43 2.09 2.87
N TYR A 235 -17.11 1.99 2.90
CA TYR A 235 -16.25 2.25 1.76
C TYR A 235 -15.49 0.99 1.36
N LEU A 236 -15.31 0.85 0.05
CA LEU A 236 -14.58 -0.22 -0.59
C LEU A 236 -13.54 0.38 -1.53
N LEU A 237 -12.36 -0.21 -1.56
CA LEU A 237 -11.28 0.15 -2.46
C LEU A 237 -10.93 -1.04 -3.36
N LEU A 238 -11.00 -0.84 -4.69
CA LEU A 238 -10.54 -1.78 -5.71
C LEU A 238 -9.61 -1.04 -6.67
N ASP A 239 -8.38 -1.48 -6.82
CA ASP A 239 -7.41 -0.90 -7.75
C ASP A 239 -7.30 0.64 -7.66
N ASN A 240 -7.39 1.20 -6.45
CA ASN A 240 -7.39 2.62 -6.12
C ASN A 240 -8.66 3.41 -6.47
N PHE A 241 -9.70 2.74 -6.96
CA PHE A 241 -11.01 3.35 -7.09
C PHE A 241 -11.79 3.15 -5.80
N LEU A 242 -12.26 4.27 -5.26
CA LEU A 242 -13.10 4.27 -4.06
C LEU A 242 -14.56 4.11 -4.45
N TYR A 243 -15.26 3.25 -3.71
CA TYR A 243 -16.69 3.03 -3.83
C TYR A 243 -17.35 3.23 -2.47
N GLU A 244 -18.58 3.68 -2.47
CA GLU A 244 -19.40 3.88 -1.26
C GLU A 244 -20.65 3.02 -1.35
N ALA A 245 -21.02 2.36 -0.25
CA ALA A 245 -22.29 1.64 -0.15
C ALA A 245 -23.46 2.61 -0.32
N SER A 246 -24.41 2.26 -1.21
CA SER A 246 -25.56 3.10 -1.53
C SER A 246 -26.50 3.27 -0.33
N ASP A 247 -26.61 2.26 0.54
CA ASP A 247 -27.34 2.33 1.80
C ASP A 247 -26.55 1.63 2.94
N SER A 248 -26.88 1.95 4.18
CA SER A 248 -26.31 1.28 5.37
C SER A 248 -26.68 -0.20 5.48
N LEU A 249 -27.78 -0.60 4.87
CA LEU A 249 -28.24 -2.01 4.80
C LEU A 249 -27.51 -2.82 3.72
N ASP A 250 -26.88 -2.15 2.76
CA ASP A 250 -26.18 -2.78 1.63
C ASP A 250 -24.72 -3.15 1.96
N ARG A 251 -24.30 -2.96 3.20
CA ARG A 251 -22.93 -3.29 3.61
C ARG A 251 -22.72 -4.79 3.63
N LEU A 252 -21.54 -5.20 3.21
CA LEU A 252 -21.16 -6.61 3.25
C LEU A 252 -21.15 -7.14 4.68
N ASP A 253 -21.90 -8.20 4.92
CA ASP A 253 -21.90 -8.94 6.18
C ASP A 253 -20.86 -10.05 6.11
N ILE A 254 -19.62 -9.72 6.49
CA ILE A 254 -18.46 -10.61 6.48
C ILE A 254 -17.66 -10.41 7.76
N CYS A 255 -17.07 -11.48 8.29
CA CYS A 255 -16.17 -11.44 9.45
C CYS A 255 -16.81 -10.86 10.75
N GLU A 256 -17.99 -11.25 11.09
CA GLU A 256 -18.55 -11.04 12.43
C GLU A 256 -17.96 -11.99 13.49
#